data_df1ff355797ccb421c1417fe7b295eda
#
_entry.id   df1ff355797ccb421c1417fe7b295eda
#
_cell.length_a   1.000
_cell.length_b   1.000
_cell.length_c   1.000
_cell.angle_alpha   90.00
_cell.angle_beta   90.00
_cell.angle_gamma   90.00
#
_symmetry.space_group_name_H-M   'P 1'
#
loop_
_entity.id
_entity.type
_entity.pdbx_description
1 polymer ?
#
loop_
_entity_poly.entity_id
_entity_poly.type
_entity_poly.pdbx_seq_one_letter_code
_entity_poly.pdbx_strand_id
1 'polypeptide(L)'
;AVVIDELVTHDGLFDMRVLAAIYLLIYILLLIPMLSKLLGRVKVYSEGLFIAVFAVLIFGDTAMITRFASFYTQPIELILMVALANCVLQIPENLNRFLPQIGLAVTVILMMAVNQYCALMGVVFSVAYWMLMRHKADALHKGLYSLLAVLLCVVSVMQTGDMLNNQTINEKYDQMTRGVLFEATDPEKALAQFGIEARYSVLTDTYSTQSYPVVLPQSGALDEGFLDQYTTSDVTLYYLRHPIQLLGLFEVGVRNAFFTRTDYSGNYEQSSGMPARAKALFLSIWSTFKERSAPQTAASPP
;
A
#
# COMPACT_ATOMS: atom_id res chain seq x y z
N ALA A 1 5.80 -1.39 -22.70
CA ALA A 1 4.51 -0.80 -23.11
C ALA A 1 4.68 0.04 -24.36
N VAL A 2 5.52 1.09 -24.39
CA VAL A 2 5.70 2.00 -25.54
C VAL A 2 6.00 1.25 -26.85
N VAL A 3 6.95 0.31 -26.84
CA VAL A 3 7.32 -0.47 -28.05
C VAL A 3 6.14 -1.35 -28.52
N ILE A 4 5.39 -1.93 -27.60
CA ILE A 4 4.23 -2.77 -27.95
C ILE A 4 3.10 -1.89 -28.49
N ASP A 5 2.91 -0.74 -27.88
CA ASP A 5 1.92 0.24 -28.31
C ASP A 5 2.17 0.71 -29.75
N GLU A 6 3.39 1.14 -30.06
CA GLU A 6 3.81 1.54 -31.41
C GLU A 6 3.63 0.42 -32.45
N LEU A 7 3.87 -0.85 -32.04
CA LEU A 7 3.64 -2.01 -32.90
C LEU A 7 2.16 -2.30 -33.16
N VAL A 8 1.26 -1.86 -32.28
CA VAL A 8 -0.19 -2.13 -32.38
C VAL A 8 -0.94 -0.96 -33.02
N THR A 9 -0.63 0.26 -32.62
CA THR A 9 -1.40 1.46 -33.02
C THR A 9 -0.79 2.19 -34.21
N HIS A 10 0.55 2.22 -34.33
CA HIS A 10 1.30 2.90 -35.38
C HIS A 10 0.95 4.40 -35.57
N ASP A 11 0.46 5.05 -34.51
CA ASP A 11 -0.03 6.44 -34.59
C ASP A 11 0.87 7.47 -33.88
N GLY A 12 1.98 7.01 -33.27
CA GLY A 12 2.90 7.85 -32.52
C GLY A 12 2.33 8.40 -31.20
N LEU A 13 1.13 7.97 -30.80
CA LEU A 13 0.48 8.32 -29.56
C LEU A 13 0.47 7.12 -28.62
N PHE A 14 0.66 7.35 -27.31
CA PHE A 14 0.64 6.26 -26.33
C PHE A 14 -0.79 5.94 -25.89
N ASP A 15 -1.26 4.71 -26.20
CA ASP A 15 -2.57 4.24 -25.76
C ASP A 15 -2.51 3.58 -24.37
N MET A 16 -3.17 4.19 -23.41
CA MET A 16 -3.28 3.67 -22.03
C MET A 16 -3.93 2.28 -21.96
N ARG A 17 -4.74 1.90 -22.95
CA ARG A 17 -5.38 0.58 -23.01
C ARG A 17 -4.36 -0.53 -23.25
N VAL A 18 -3.32 -0.26 -24.00
CA VAL A 18 -2.20 -1.20 -24.22
C VAL A 18 -1.45 -1.42 -22.91
N LEU A 19 -1.18 -0.36 -22.15
CA LEU A 19 -0.58 -0.47 -20.81
C LEU A 19 -1.45 -1.31 -19.88
N ALA A 20 -2.76 -1.02 -19.83
CA ALA A 20 -3.72 -1.75 -19.02
C ALA A 20 -3.78 -3.24 -19.40
N ALA A 21 -3.75 -3.57 -20.69
CA ALA A 21 -3.75 -4.94 -21.17
C ALA A 21 -2.48 -5.70 -20.73
N ILE A 22 -1.32 -5.05 -20.78
CA ILE A 22 -0.05 -5.65 -20.33
C ILE A 22 -0.11 -5.92 -18.82
N TYR A 23 -0.52 -4.94 -18.01
CA TYR A 23 -0.66 -5.12 -16.55
C TYR A 23 -1.65 -6.24 -16.21
N LEU A 24 -2.81 -6.25 -16.89
CA LEU A 24 -3.84 -7.28 -16.67
C LEU A 24 -3.32 -8.67 -17.05
N LEU A 25 -2.60 -8.80 -18.14
CA LEU A 25 -2.01 -10.06 -18.57
C LEU A 25 -1.02 -10.59 -17.53
N ILE A 26 -0.08 -9.76 -17.08
CA ILE A 26 0.90 -10.14 -16.04
C ILE A 26 0.18 -10.50 -14.74
N TYR A 27 -0.82 -9.72 -14.36
CA TYR A 27 -1.62 -9.96 -13.16
C TYR A 27 -2.32 -11.30 -13.19
N ILE A 28 -3.00 -11.64 -14.30
CA ILE A 28 -3.70 -12.92 -14.47
C ILE A 28 -2.70 -14.10 -14.46
N LEU A 29 -1.56 -13.95 -15.16
CA LEU A 29 -0.52 -14.98 -15.19
C LEU A 29 0.06 -15.30 -13.81
N LEU A 30 0.08 -14.33 -12.90
CA LEU A 30 0.50 -14.52 -11.51
C LEU A 30 -0.64 -15.00 -10.61
N LEU A 31 -1.86 -14.55 -10.85
CA LEU A 31 -3.03 -14.87 -10.04
C LEU A 31 -3.46 -16.33 -10.18
N ILE A 32 -3.45 -16.86 -11.40
CA ILE A 32 -3.85 -18.24 -11.67
C ILE A 32 -3.03 -19.26 -10.85
N PRO A 33 -1.69 -19.29 -10.89
CA PRO A 33 -0.90 -20.24 -10.12
C PRO A 33 -1.04 -20.02 -8.61
N MET A 34 -1.20 -18.80 -8.14
CA MET A 34 -1.46 -18.51 -6.71
C MET A 34 -2.77 -19.15 -6.25
N LEU A 35 -3.87 -18.90 -6.97
CA LEU A 35 -5.18 -19.45 -6.63
C LEU A 35 -5.20 -20.97 -6.78
N SER A 36 -4.59 -21.52 -7.82
CA SER A 36 -4.48 -22.96 -8.01
C SER A 36 -3.79 -23.65 -6.84
N LYS A 37 -2.72 -23.06 -6.30
CA LYS A 37 -2.02 -23.59 -5.12
C LYS A 37 -2.83 -23.45 -3.84
N LEU A 38 -3.52 -22.34 -3.65
CA LEU A 38 -4.39 -22.15 -2.49
C LEU A 38 -5.53 -23.16 -2.49
N LEU A 39 -6.23 -23.29 -3.62
CA LEU A 39 -7.34 -24.23 -3.77
C LEU A 39 -6.89 -25.70 -3.72
N GLY A 40 -5.71 -26.01 -4.23
CA GLY A 40 -5.15 -27.37 -4.18
C GLY A 40 -4.82 -27.87 -2.77
N ARG A 41 -4.73 -26.99 -1.79
CA ARG A 41 -4.53 -27.33 -0.36
C ARG A 41 -5.82 -27.61 0.39
N VAL A 42 -6.95 -27.25 -0.20
CA VAL A 42 -8.28 -27.35 0.42
C VAL A 42 -8.81 -28.77 0.26
N LYS A 43 -9.34 -29.32 1.35
CA LYS A 43 -9.93 -30.67 1.37
C LYS A 43 -11.46 -30.67 1.38
N VAL A 44 -12.07 -29.53 1.76
CA VAL A 44 -13.52 -29.40 1.93
C VAL A 44 -14.06 -28.38 0.93
N TYR A 45 -15.13 -28.71 0.23
CA TYR A 45 -15.72 -27.84 -0.81
C TYR A 45 -16.09 -26.43 -0.28
N SER A 46 -16.64 -26.36 0.94
CA SER A 46 -17.01 -25.07 1.54
C SER A 46 -15.82 -24.15 1.77
N GLU A 47 -14.66 -24.68 2.16
CA GLU A 47 -13.42 -23.90 2.30
C GLU A 47 -12.93 -23.39 0.94
N GLY A 48 -13.02 -24.23 -0.10
CA GLY A 48 -12.68 -23.86 -1.47
C GLY A 48 -13.56 -22.73 -1.99
N LEU A 49 -14.87 -22.82 -1.75
CA LEU A 49 -15.83 -21.77 -2.12
C LEU A 49 -15.54 -20.46 -1.37
N PHE A 50 -15.25 -20.53 -0.07
CA PHE A 50 -14.88 -19.38 0.73
C PHE A 50 -13.63 -18.68 0.17
N ILE A 51 -12.55 -19.45 -0.11
CA ILE A 51 -11.33 -18.91 -0.71
C ILE A 51 -11.61 -18.27 -2.07
N ALA A 52 -12.43 -18.92 -2.91
CA ALA A 52 -12.77 -18.39 -4.23
C ALA A 52 -13.55 -17.08 -4.13
N VAL A 53 -14.53 -16.97 -3.24
CA VAL A 53 -15.29 -15.74 -3.01
C VAL A 53 -14.37 -14.63 -2.50
N PHE A 54 -13.54 -14.91 -1.50
CA PHE A 54 -12.58 -13.92 -0.99
C PHE A 54 -11.55 -13.51 -2.05
N ALA A 55 -11.09 -14.44 -2.88
CA ALA A 55 -10.19 -14.11 -3.98
C ALA A 55 -10.84 -13.14 -4.97
N VAL A 56 -12.10 -13.35 -5.33
CA VAL A 56 -12.84 -12.41 -6.20
C VAL A 56 -13.00 -11.06 -5.52
N LEU A 57 -13.32 -11.00 -4.23
CA LEU A 57 -13.50 -9.76 -3.49
C LEU A 57 -12.20 -8.95 -3.37
N ILE A 58 -11.07 -9.60 -3.16
CA ILE A 58 -9.77 -8.94 -2.98
C ILE A 58 -9.12 -8.63 -4.32
N PHE A 59 -8.99 -9.64 -5.19
CA PHE A 59 -8.22 -9.53 -6.43
C PHE A 59 -9.06 -9.05 -7.63
N GLY A 60 -10.38 -9.12 -7.56
CA GLY A 60 -11.32 -8.58 -8.53
C GLY A 60 -11.81 -7.16 -8.21
N ASP A 61 -11.23 -6.50 -7.21
CA ASP A 61 -11.67 -5.17 -6.80
C ASP A 61 -11.48 -4.14 -7.93
N THR A 62 -12.60 -3.61 -8.39
CA THR A 62 -12.63 -2.63 -9.48
C THR A 62 -11.89 -1.34 -9.13
N ALA A 63 -11.79 -0.97 -7.85
CA ALA A 63 -11.02 0.19 -7.42
C ALA A 63 -9.52 0.03 -7.74
N MET A 64 -8.99 -1.19 -7.73
CA MET A 64 -7.60 -1.49 -8.07
C MET A 64 -7.42 -1.73 -9.58
N ILE A 65 -8.31 -2.52 -10.20
CA ILE A 65 -8.21 -2.89 -11.62
C ILE A 65 -8.37 -1.67 -12.54
N THR A 66 -9.22 -0.71 -12.21
CA THR A 66 -9.38 0.52 -13.01
C THR A 66 -8.11 1.37 -13.07
N ARG A 67 -7.20 1.22 -12.10
CA ARG A 67 -5.91 1.92 -12.10
C ARG A 67 -4.90 1.33 -13.08
N PHE A 68 -5.14 0.14 -13.65
CA PHE A 68 -4.26 -0.44 -14.67
C PHE A 68 -4.14 0.45 -15.92
N ALA A 69 -5.19 1.19 -16.25
CA ALA A 69 -5.15 2.22 -17.30
C ALA A 69 -4.63 3.57 -16.73
N SER A 70 -3.53 3.57 -16.00
CA SER A 70 -2.94 4.77 -15.44
C SER A 70 -1.44 4.63 -15.25
N PHE A 71 -0.73 5.76 -15.10
CA PHE A 71 0.70 5.80 -14.76
C PHE A 71 0.97 5.78 -13.25
N TYR A 72 -0.03 5.51 -12.43
CA TYR A 72 0.17 5.37 -10.99
C TYR A 72 0.97 4.11 -10.65
N THR A 73 1.56 4.08 -9.45
CA THR A 73 2.36 2.94 -8.96
C THR A 73 1.51 1.76 -8.50
N GLN A 74 0.25 2.00 -8.12
CA GLN A 74 -0.64 0.99 -7.55
C GLN A 74 -0.83 -0.28 -8.40
N PRO A 75 -0.93 -0.22 -9.75
CA PRO A 75 -0.94 -1.43 -10.57
C PRO A 75 0.26 -2.33 -10.36
N ILE A 76 1.45 -1.73 -10.30
CA ILE A 76 2.71 -2.46 -10.09
C ILE A 76 2.75 -3.05 -8.68
N GLU A 77 2.32 -2.29 -7.68
CA GLU A 77 2.22 -2.76 -6.29
C GLU A 77 1.32 -3.99 -6.18
N LEU A 78 0.14 -3.95 -6.81
CA LEU A 78 -0.79 -5.09 -6.82
C LEU A 78 -0.19 -6.34 -7.49
N ILE A 79 0.46 -6.16 -8.63
CA ILE A 79 1.17 -7.23 -9.34
C ILE A 79 2.26 -7.83 -8.46
N LEU A 80 3.07 -6.99 -7.81
CA LEU A 80 4.13 -7.43 -6.91
C LEU A 80 3.59 -8.11 -5.66
N MET A 81 2.45 -7.69 -5.11
CA MET A 81 1.80 -8.38 -3.99
C MET A 81 1.38 -9.81 -4.38
N VAL A 82 0.82 -10.01 -5.58
CA VAL A 82 0.48 -11.35 -6.07
C VAL A 82 1.73 -12.19 -6.33
N ALA A 83 2.78 -11.57 -6.89
CA ALA A 83 4.08 -12.24 -7.08
C ALA A 83 4.70 -12.66 -5.74
N LEU A 84 4.65 -11.79 -4.74
CA LEU A 84 5.09 -12.08 -3.37
C LEU A 84 4.35 -13.27 -2.78
N ALA A 85 3.01 -13.28 -2.88
CA ALA A 85 2.18 -14.38 -2.42
C ALA A 85 2.55 -15.71 -3.12
N ASN A 86 2.80 -15.69 -4.43
CA ASN A 86 3.28 -16.86 -5.16
C ASN A 86 4.62 -17.38 -4.62
N CYS A 87 5.58 -16.48 -4.37
CA CYS A 87 6.88 -16.88 -3.83
C CYS A 87 6.73 -17.49 -2.43
N VAL A 88 5.96 -16.85 -1.55
CA VAL A 88 5.71 -17.32 -0.19
C VAL A 88 5.04 -18.72 -0.20
N LEU A 89 4.06 -18.93 -1.07
CA LEU A 89 3.39 -20.23 -1.19
C LEU A 89 4.28 -21.34 -1.74
N GLN A 90 5.36 -20.99 -2.45
CA GLN A 90 6.30 -21.97 -3.02
C GLN A 90 7.42 -22.36 -2.06
N ILE A 91 7.78 -21.52 -1.11
CA ILE A 91 8.91 -21.74 -0.19
C ILE A 91 8.78 -23.05 0.62
N PRO A 92 7.66 -23.37 1.29
CA PRO A 92 7.55 -24.56 2.11
C PRO A 92 7.78 -25.87 1.35
N GLU A 93 7.44 -25.89 0.07
CA GLU A 93 7.57 -27.06 -0.81
C GLU A 93 8.97 -27.19 -1.41
N ASN A 94 9.73 -26.09 -1.42
CA ASN A 94 10.97 -25.96 -2.17
C ASN A 94 12.08 -25.27 -1.37
N LEU A 95 12.24 -25.63 -0.09
CA LEU A 95 13.24 -25.01 0.80
C LEU A 95 14.67 -25.07 0.26
N ASN A 96 15.01 -26.09 -0.52
CA ASN A 96 16.31 -26.28 -1.13
C ASN A 96 16.33 -25.92 -2.63
N ARG A 97 15.50 -24.98 -3.07
CA ARG A 97 15.53 -24.43 -4.43
C ARG A 97 15.84 -22.93 -4.38
N PHE A 98 16.79 -22.51 -5.19
CA PHE A 98 17.23 -21.11 -5.23
C PHE A 98 16.17 -20.17 -5.81
N LEU A 99 15.49 -20.58 -6.87
CA LEU A 99 14.62 -19.70 -7.65
C LEU A 99 13.48 -19.06 -6.82
N PRO A 100 12.69 -19.77 -6.00
CA PRO A 100 11.67 -19.16 -5.18
C PRO A 100 12.23 -18.19 -4.13
N GLN A 101 13.42 -18.46 -3.61
CA GLN A 101 14.06 -17.65 -2.59
C GLN A 101 14.56 -16.31 -3.16
N ILE A 102 15.25 -16.39 -4.29
CA ILE A 102 15.70 -15.20 -5.02
C ILE A 102 14.48 -14.41 -5.52
N GLY A 103 13.48 -15.10 -6.06
CA GLY A 103 12.24 -14.46 -6.51
C GLY A 103 11.54 -13.67 -5.40
N LEU A 104 11.48 -14.22 -4.18
CA LEU A 104 10.94 -13.53 -3.01
C LEU A 104 11.74 -12.26 -2.70
N ALA A 105 13.07 -12.37 -2.61
CA ALA A 105 13.93 -11.23 -2.29
C ALA A 105 13.82 -10.12 -3.36
N VAL A 106 13.87 -10.49 -4.64
CA VAL A 106 13.71 -9.55 -5.75
C VAL A 106 12.34 -8.87 -5.69
N THR A 107 11.27 -9.61 -5.44
CA THR A 107 9.91 -9.05 -5.34
C THR A 107 9.82 -8.04 -4.18
N VAL A 108 10.38 -8.36 -3.01
CA VAL A 108 10.40 -7.44 -1.85
C VAL A 108 11.20 -6.19 -2.16
N ILE A 109 12.38 -6.31 -2.80
CA ILE A 109 13.20 -5.15 -3.20
C ILE A 109 12.43 -4.28 -4.20
N LEU A 110 11.77 -4.88 -5.19
CA LEU A 110 10.96 -4.13 -6.15
C LEU A 110 9.77 -3.44 -5.48
N MET A 111 9.10 -4.07 -4.51
CA MET A 111 8.05 -3.42 -3.74
C MET A 111 8.56 -2.20 -2.98
N MET A 112 9.72 -2.33 -2.32
CA MET A 112 10.35 -1.22 -1.63
C MET A 112 10.76 -0.09 -2.60
N ALA A 113 11.24 -0.44 -3.80
CA ALA A 113 11.62 0.54 -4.82
C ALA A 113 10.43 1.29 -5.43
N VAL A 114 9.28 0.63 -5.54
CA VAL A 114 8.04 1.24 -6.07
C VAL A 114 7.36 2.12 -5.02
N ASN A 115 7.39 1.69 -3.75
CA ASN A 115 6.74 2.40 -2.66
C ASN A 115 7.62 2.39 -1.41
N GLN A 116 8.12 3.56 -1.03
CA GLN A 116 8.99 3.73 0.14
C GLN A 116 8.35 3.25 1.46
N TYR A 117 7.03 3.30 1.58
CA TYR A 117 6.31 2.82 2.77
C TYR A 117 6.38 1.29 2.93
N CYS A 118 6.77 0.57 1.88
CA CYS A 118 7.07 -0.85 1.95
C CYS A 118 8.44 -1.19 2.55
N ALA A 119 9.24 -0.19 2.96
CA ALA A 119 10.58 -0.41 3.50
C ALA A 119 10.61 -1.40 4.68
N LEU A 120 9.63 -1.35 5.57
CA LEU A 120 9.51 -2.28 6.69
C LEU A 120 9.33 -3.75 6.26
N MET A 121 8.83 -4.01 5.06
CA MET A 121 8.71 -5.37 4.53
C MET A 121 10.07 -6.07 4.41
N GLY A 122 11.12 -5.32 4.06
CA GLY A 122 12.48 -5.85 3.99
C GLY A 122 12.96 -6.39 5.35
N VAL A 123 12.64 -5.70 6.46
CA VAL A 123 12.94 -6.18 7.82
C VAL A 123 12.16 -7.47 8.12
N VAL A 124 10.86 -7.48 7.84
CA VAL A 124 10.00 -8.66 8.09
C VAL A 124 10.53 -9.88 7.33
N PHE A 125 10.87 -9.73 6.04
CA PHE A 125 11.41 -10.83 5.24
C PHE A 125 12.85 -11.20 5.62
N SER A 126 13.67 -10.25 6.12
CA SER A 126 14.98 -10.57 6.71
C SER A 126 14.84 -11.51 7.90
N VAL A 127 13.91 -11.21 8.81
CA VAL A 127 13.61 -12.07 9.95
C VAL A 127 13.08 -13.43 9.48
N ALA A 128 12.18 -13.47 8.49
CA ALA A 128 11.67 -14.70 7.91
C ALA A 128 12.79 -15.57 7.33
N TYR A 129 13.74 -15.01 6.57
CA TYR A 129 14.89 -15.74 6.07
C TYR A 129 15.81 -16.24 7.19
N TRP A 130 16.02 -15.42 8.22
CA TRP A 130 16.79 -15.84 9.39
C TRP A 130 16.12 -17.00 10.13
N MET A 131 14.79 -17.03 10.25
CA MET A 131 14.03 -18.16 10.80
C MET A 131 14.17 -19.41 9.91
N LEU A 132 14.11 -19.25 8.59
CA LEU A 132 14.28 -20.35 7.63
C LEU A 132 15.67 -20.99 7.72
N MET A 133 16.72 -20.23 8.04
CA MET A 133 18.07 -20.78 8.28
C MET A 133 18.12 -21.80 9.40
N ARG A 134 17.26 -21.65 10.41
CA ARG A 134 17.20 -22.56 11.56
C ARG A 134 16.56 -23.90 11.22
N HIS A 135 15.76 -23.95 10.14
CA HIS A 135 15.13 -25.17 9.67
C HIS A 135 16.08 -26.00 8.79
N LYS A 136 15.59 -27.14 8.28
CA LYS A 136 16.33 -28.22 7.63
C LYS A 136 16.97 -27.86 6.27
N ALA A 137 17.43 -26.63 6.07
CA ALA A 137 18.20 -26.27 4.89
C ALA A 137 19.63 -26.80 4.97
N ASP A 138 20.19 -27.22 3.84
CA ASP A 138 21.60 -27.59 3.73
C ASP A 138 22.53 -26.37 3.85
N ALA A 139 23.82 -26.58 3.98
CA ALA A 139 24.82 -25.51 4.25
C ALA A 139 24.81 -24.43 3.17
N LEU A 140 24.60 -24.81 1.90
CA LEU A 140 24.60 -23.88 0.78
C LEU A 140 23.39 -22.94 0.82
N HIS A 141 22.21 -23.51 1.09
CA HIS A 141 20.97 -22.72 1.21
C HIS A 141 20.96 -21.86 2.48
N LYS A 142 21.57 -22.32 3.57
CA LYS A 142 21.79 -21.47 4.77
C LYS A 142 22.62 -20.24 4.44
N GLY A 143 23.69 -20.39 3.65
CA GLY A 143 24.48 -19.27 3.16
C GLY A 143 23.66 -18.29 2.32
N LEU A 144 22.85 -18.80 1.38
CA LEU A 144 21.93 -17.97 0.59
C LEU A 144 20.93 -17.21 1.46
N TYR A 145 20.26 -17.89 2.40
CA TYR A 145 19.30 -17.22 3.30
C TYR A 145 19.96 -16.13 4.14
N SER A 146 21.20 -16.35 4.60
CA SER A 146 21.95 -15.32 5.32
C SER A 146 22.22 -14.12 4.44
N LEU A 147 22.68 -14.35 3.22
CA LEU A 147 22.97 -13.29 2.25
C LEU A 147 21.72 -12.47 1.93
N LEU A 148 20.59 -13.13 1.64
CA LEU A 148 19.33 -12.48 1.33
C LEU A 148 18.76 -11.73 2.54
N ALA A 149 18.88 -12.27 3.73
CA ALA A 149 18.47 -11.59 4.96
C ALA A 149 19.26 -10.30 5.19
N VAL A 150 20.59 -10.35 5.04
CA VAL A 150 21.43 -9.16 5.17
C VAL A 150 21.11 -8.14 4.09
N LEU A 151 21.00 -8.56 2.83
CA LEU A 151 20.67 -7.69 1.71
C LEU A 151 19.35 -6.96 1.94
N LEU A 152 18.28 -7.67 2.29
CA LEU A 152 16.98 -7.08 2.55
C LEU A 152 17.02 -6.14 3.75
N CYS A 153 17.74 -6.49 4.81
CA CYS A 153 17.90 -5.64 5.98
C CYS A 153 18.61 -4.33 5.62
N VAL A 154 19.73 -4.41 4.89
CA VAL A 154 20.49 -3.22 4.48
C VAL A 154 19.66 -2.31 3.59
N VAL A 155 19.01 -2.84 2.55
CA VAL A 155 18.15 -2.05 1.65
C VAL A 155 16.98 -1.42 2.42
N SER A 156 16.37 -2.17 3.34
CA SER A 156 15.28 -1.68 4.19
C SER A 156 15.71 -0.53 5.08
N VAL A 157 16.87 -0.65 5.74
CA VAL A 157 17.39 0.41 6.62
C VAL A 157 17.74 1.67 5.83
N MET A 158 18.39 1.52 4.68
CA MET A 158 18.72 2.65 3.80
C MET A 158 17.45 3.39 3.36
N GLN A 159 16.46 2.66 2.87
CA GLN A 159 15.21 3.24 2.38
C GLN A 159 14.35 3.85 3.49
N THR A 160 14.34 3.24 4.68
CA THR A 160 13.69 3.84 5.85
C THR A 160 14.39 5.15 6.24
N GLY A 161 15.71 5.18 6.21
CA GLY A 161 16.49 6.41 6.45
C GLY A 161 16.14 7.51 5.45
N ASP A 162 16.07 7.18 4.17
CA ASP A 162 15.68 8.14 3.12
C ASP A 162 14.25 8.64 3.31
N MET A 163 13.31 7.75 3.64
CA MET A 163 11.92 8.11 3.93
C MET A 163 11.80 9.07 5.12
N LEU A 164 12.56 8.84 6.18
CA LEU A 164 12.54 9.68 7.39
C LEU A 164 13.16 11.06 7.14
N ASN A 165 14.17 11.15 6.28
CA ASN A 165 14.91 12.38 6.02
C ASN A 165 14.30 13.25 4.92
N ASN A 166 13.57 12.65 3.96
CA ASN A 166 13.08 13.32 2.75
C ASN A 166 11.55 13.48 2.72
N GLN A 167 10.93 13.65 3.88
CA GLN A 167 9.49 13.91 3.94
C GLN A 167 9.13 15.26 3.34
N THR A 168 8.09 15.27 2.55
CA THR A 168 7.47 16.51 2.08
C THR A 168 6.75 17.24 3.23
N ILE A 169 6.58 18.55 3.09
CA ILE A 169 5.81 19.38 4.03
C ILE A 169 4.41 18.80 4.25
N ASN A 170 3.78 18.31 3.17
CA ASN A 170 2.45 17.71 3.23
C ASN A 170 2.43 16.43 4.08
N GLU A 171 3.37 15.53 3.84
CA GLU A 171 3.47 14.28 4.61
C GLU A 171 3.73 14.55 6.08
N LYS A 172 4.61 15.50 6.38
CA LYS A 172 4.91 15.91 7.73
C LYS A 172 3.68 16.49 8.43
N TYR A 173 2.96 17.39 7.75
CA TYR A 173 1.70 17.95 8.22
C TYR A 173 0.65 16.86 8.50
N ASP A 174 0.37 16.00 7.52
CA ASP A 174 -0.64 14.93 7.65
C ASP A 174 -0.27 13.92 8.74
N GLN A 175 1.03 13.65 8.95
CA GLN A 175 1.53 12.79 10.03
C GLN A 175 1.16 13.31 11.42
N MET A 176 1.22 14.62 11.63
CA MET A 176 0.82 15.23 12.90
C MET A 176 -0.70 15.34 13.02
N THR A 177 -1.36 15.95 12.04
CA THR A 177 -2.78 16.31 12.13
C THR A 177 -3.72 15.13 12.04
N ARG A 178 -3.44 14.16 11.16
CA ARG A 178 -4.23 12.94 10.95
C ARG A 178 -3.67 11.71 11.64
N GLY A 179 -2.41 11.75 12.01
CA GLY A 179 -1.80 10.70 12.81
C GLY A 179 -1.95 11.00 14.29
N VAL A 180 -1.03 11.80 14.82
CA VAL A 180 -0.89 12.03 16.27
C VAL A 180 -2.14 12.65 16.89
N LEU A 181 -2.64 13.76 16.31
CA LEU A 181 -3.73 14.54 16.91
C LEU A 181 -5.07 13.84 16.76
N PHE A 182 -5.32 13.17 15.64
CA PHE A 182 -6.58 12.49 15.36
C PHE A 182 -6.88 11.36 16.37
N GLU A 183 -5.85 10.59 16.74
CA GLU A 183 -5.99 9.48 17.69
C GLU A 183 -5.74 9.90 19.14
N ALA A 184 -5.35 11.16 19.38
CA ALA A 184 -5.10 11.65 20.74
C ALA A 184 -6.41 11.92 21.48
N THR A 185 -6.56 11.36 22.68
CA THR A 185 -7.68 11.67 23.57
C THR A 185 -7.72 13.15 23.95
N ASP A 186 -6.56 13.78 24.01
CA ASP A 186 -6.38 15.20 24.36
C ASP A 186 -5.30 15.77 23.40
N PRO A 187 -5.73 16.36 22.25
CA PRO A 187 -4.80 16.92 21.27
C PRO A 187 -3.87 17.98 21.81
N GLU A 188 -4.30 18.79 22.78
CA GLU A 188 -3.47 19.86 23.38
C GLU A 188 -2.31 19.26 24.19
N LYS A 189 -2.58 18.20 24.96
CA LYS A 189 -1.52 17.47 25.68
C LYS A 189 -0.59 16.73 24.76
N ALA A 190 -1.11 16.21 23.63
CA ALA A 190 -0.25 15.59 22.61
C ALA A 190 0.71 16.63 22.01
N LEU A 191 0.22 17.80 21.61
CA LEU A 191 1.05 18.91 21.11
C LEU A 191 2.12 19.36 22.11
N ALA A 192 1.76 19.45 23.38
CA ALA A 192 2.71 19.84 24.44
C ALA A 192 3.92 18.90 24.55
N GLN A 193 3.77 17.61 24.21
CA GLN A 193 4.89 16.65 24.18
C GLN A 193 5.93 16.98 23.08
N PHE A 194 5.53 17.68 22.03
CA PHE A 194 6.39 18.14 20.95
C PHE A 194 6.82 19.60 21.11
N GLY A 195 6.44 20.27 22.23
CA GLY A 195 6.72 21.70 22.43
C GLY A 195 5.87 22.63 21.57
N ILE A 196 4.78 22.13 21.00
CA ILE A 196 3.89 22.87 20.11
C ILE A 196 2.77 23.53 20.95
N GLU A 197 2.40 24.77 20.60
CA GLU A 197 1.36 25.49 21.31
C GLU A 197 -0.03 24.86 21.12
N ALA A 198 -0.86 24.88 22.17
CA ALA A 198 -2.19 24.29 22.19
C ALA A 198 -3.14 24.86 21.12
N ARG A 199 -2.92 26.10 20.64
CA ARG A 199 -3.73 26.71 19.57
C ARG A 199 -3.77 25.89 18.29
N TYR A 200 -2.74 25.09 18.02
CA TYR A 200 -2.67 24.25 16.83
C TYR A 200 -3.55 22.97 16.92
N SER A 201 -4.21 22.76 18.06
CA SER A 201 -5.20 21.66 18.21
C SER A 201 -6.38 21.81 17.24
N VAL A 202 -6.65 23.02 16.76
CA VAL A 202 -7.65 23.29 15.71
C VAL A 202 -7.34 22.59 14.38
N LEU A 203 -6.08 22.16 14.16
CA LEU A 203 -5.66 21.43 12.96
C LEU A 203 -5.95 19.93 13.04
N THR A 204 -6.52 19.43 14.14
CA THR A 204 -6.90 18.02 14.28
C THR A 204 -7.81 17.58 13.12
N ASP A 205 -7.52 16.41 12.53
CA ASP A 205 -8.23 15.81 11.38
C ASP A 205 -8.22 16.66 10.08
N THR A 206 -7.41 17.71 10.00
CA THR A 206 -7.17 18.42 8.74
C THR A 206 -6.13 17.69 7.91
N TYR A 207 -6.15 17.85 6.57
CA TYR A 207 -5.17 17.25 5.67
C TYR A 207 -4.65 18.24 4.63
N SER A 208 -3.45 18.01 4.17
CA SER A 208 -2.69 18.93 3.31
C SER A 208 -3.34 19.24 1.96
N THR A 209 -4.18 18.31 1.45
CA THR A 209 -4.87 18.44 0.15
C THR A 209 -6.35 18.84 0.28
N GLN A 210 -6.75 19.33 1.45
CA GLN A 210 -8.13 19.76 1.70
C GLN A 210 -8.52 20.94 0.80
N SER A 211 -9.74 20.91 0.24
CA SER A 211 -10.21 21.92 -0.71
C SER A 211 -10.32 23.32 -0.10
N TYR A 212 -10.58 23.41 1.20
CA TYR A 212 -10.67 24.66 1.95
C TYR A 212 -9.88 24.51 3.26
N PRO A 213 -8.55 24.52 3.22
CA PRO A 213 -7.74 24.36 4.41
C PRO A 213 -7.82 25.59 5.32
N VAL A 214 -7.77 25.35 6.64
CA VAL A 214 -7.67 26.44 7.63
C VAL A 214 -6.37 27.24 7.42
N VAL A 215 -5.29 26.54 7.12
CA VAL A 215 -3.99 27.10 6.73
C VAL A 215 -3.38 26.18 5.67
N LEU A 216 -2.79 26.77 4.63
CA LEU A 216 -2.03 26.02 3.63
C LEU A 216 -0.68 25.60 4.22
N PRO A 217 -0.34 24.29 4.27
CA PRO A 217 0.94 23.84 4.83
C PRO A 217 2.15 24.48 4.16
N GLN A 218 2.08 24.74 2.85
CA GLN A 218 3.18 25.33 2.06
C GLN A 218 3.28 26.85 2.18
N SER A 219 2.41 27.51 2.95
CA SER A 219 2.41 28.99 3.06
C SER A 219 3.52 29.57 3.92
N GLY A 220 4.33 28.75 4.58
CA GLY A 220 5.32 29.16 5.57
C GLY A 220 4.74 29.63 6.92
N ALA A 221 3.43 29.76 7.02
CA ALA A 221 2.77 30.23 8.24
C ALA A 221 2.82 29.21 9.41
N LEU A 222 3.09 27.95 9.09
CA LEU A 222 3.16 26.85 10.06
C LEU A 222 4.60 26.43 10.37
N ASP A 223 5.62 26.95 9.68
CA ASP A 223 6.98 26.42 9.73
C ASP A 223 7.55 26.52 11.17
N GLU A 224 7.80 27.72 11.66
CA GLU A 224 8.49 27.93 12.94
C GLU A 224 7.69 27.42 14.16
N GLY A 225 6.38 27.57 14.15
CA GLY A 225 5.52 27.30 15.31
C GLY A 225 4.96 25.89 15.37
N PHE A 226 5.04 25.15 14.27
CA PHE A 226 4.40 23.83 14.16
C PHE A 226 5.32 22.81 13.46
N LEU A 227 5.64 23.00 12.18
CA LEU A 227 6.35 21.97 11.38
C LEU A 227 7.81 21.78 11.82
N ASP A 228 8.50 22.82 12.27
CA ASP A 228 9.90 22.74 12.68
C ASP A 228 10.08 22.20 14.10
N GLN A 229 8.99 22.08 14.86
CA GLN A 229 9.03 21.62 16.25
C GLN A 229 9.21 20.10 16.41
N TYR A 230 9.03 19.33 15.36
CA TYR A 230 9.11 17.86 15.42
C TYR A 230 9.72 17.26 14.18
N THR A 231 10.25 16.06 14.35
CA THR A 231 10.74 15.18 13.30
C THR A 231 9.91 13.91 13.24
N THR A 232 10.01 13.15 12.15
CA THR A 232 9.36 11.83 12.05
C THR A 232 9.86 10.86 13.13
N SER A 233 11.12 11.03 13.55
CA SER A 233 11.66 10.23 14.68
C SER A 233 10.94 10.52 15.99
N ASP A 234 10.58 11.79 16.25
CA ASP A 234 9.81 12.17 17.43
C ASP A 234 8.41 11.56 17.40
N VAL A 235 7.75 11.58 16.24
CA VAL A 235 6.44 10.94 16.04
C VAL A 235 6.54 9.42 16.22
N THR A 236 7.59 8.80 15.69
CA THR A 236 7.82 7.35 15.90
C THR A 236 7.99 7.02 17.38
N LEU A 237 8.79 7.81 18.10
CA LEU A 237 8.99 7.65 19.53
C LEU A 237 7.70 7.90 20.32
N TYR A 238 6.89 8.86 19.91
CA TYR A 238 5.58 9.11 20.50
C TYR A 238 4.70 7.86 20.42
N TYR A 239 4.58 7.21 19.26
CA TYR A 239 3.78 6.00 19.08
C TYR A 239 4.34 4.79 19.86
N LEU A 240 5.65 4.68 19.99
CA LEU A 240 6.25 3.64 20.84
C LEU A 240 5.87 3.81 22.33
N ARG A 241 5.64 5.04 22.76
CA ARG A 241 5.18 5.36 24.13
C ARG A 241 3.65 5.27 24.27
N HIS A 242 2.91 5.38 23.17
CA HIS A 242 1.45 5.34 23.14
C HIS A 242 0.91 4.21 22.22
N PRO A 243 1.17 2.92 22.58
CA PRO A 243 0.84 1.79 21.69
C PRO A 243 -0.67 1.64 21.45
N ILE A 244 -1.53 2.10 22.33
CA ILE A 244 -3.00 2.06 22.13
C ILE A 244 -3.39 3.01 20.99
N GLN A 245 -2.81 4.20 20.90
CA GLN A 245 -3.07 5.14 19.79
C GLN A 245 -2.52 4.60 18.46
N LEU A 246 -1.37 3.91 18.50
CA LEU A 246 -0.88 3.21 17.30
C LEU A 246 -1.87 2.14 16.83
N LEU A 247 -2.49 1.38 17.73
CA LEU A 247 -3.53 0.41 17.38
C LEU A 247 -4.78 1.09 16.80
N GLY A 248 -5.18 2.25 17.33
CA GLY A 248 -6.26 3.08 16.79
C GLY A 248 -5.97 3.50 15.35
N LEU A 249 -4.74 3.97 15.09
CA LEU A 249 -4.31 4.33 13.73
C LEU A 249 -4.35 3.12 12.77
N PHE A 250 -3.95 1.93 13.23
CA PHE A 250 -4.12 0.69 12.46
C PHE A 250 -5.59 0.38 12.17
N GLU A 251 -6.48 0.59 13.12
CA GLU A 251 -7.92 0.41 12.91
C GLU A 251 -8.46 1.35 11.83
N VAL A 252 -8.07 2.63 11.86
CA VAL A 252 -8.39 3.60 10.80
C VAL A 252 -7.87 3.13 9.44
N GLY A 253 -6.63 2.62 9.38
CA GLY A 253 -6.04 2.05 8.17
C GLY A 253 -6.85 0.86 7.63
N VAL A 254 -7.25 -0.06 8.49
CA VAL A 254 -8.07 -1.23 8.12
C VAL A 254 -9.45 -0.81 7.63
N ARG A 255 -10.09 0.15 8.28
CA ARG A 255 -11.38 0.72 7.83
C ARG A 255 -11.25 1.36 6.45
N ASN A 256 -10.19 2.13 6.21
CA ASN A 256 -9.92 2.74 4.91
C ASN A 256 -9.62 1.72 3.80
N ALA A 257 -9.19 0.51 4.13
CA ALA A 257 -9.02 -0.57 3.16
C ALA A 257 -10.35 -1.01 2.50
N PHE A 258 -11.50 -0.76 3.15
CA PHE A 258 -12.83 -0.98 2.58
C PHE A 258 -13.29 0.17 1.68
N PHE A 259 -12.53 1.26 1.59
CA PHE A 259 -12.91 2.39 0.76
C PHE A 259 -13.00 1.98 -0.70
N THR A 260 -14.05 2.46 -1.31
CA THR A 260 -14.30 2.29 -2.72
C THR A 260 -13.45 3.27 -3.54
N ARG A 261 -13.50 3.08 -4.82
CA ARG A 261 -12.87 3.93 -5.80
C ARG A 261 -13.23 5.41 -5.58
N THR A 262 -12.22 6.27 -5.57
CA THR A 262 -12.42 7.72 -5.50
C THR A 262 -13.17 8.23 -6.73
N ASP A 263 -13.86 9.36 -6.62
CA ASP A 263 -14.59 9.99 -7.72
C ASP A 263 -13.69 10.44 -8.90
N TYR A 264 -12.39 10.48 -8.67
CA TYR A 264 -11.40 10.93 -9.66
C TYR A 264 -10.76 9.79 -10.46
N SER A 265 -11.07 8.52 -10.15
CA SER A 265 -10.43 7.37 -10.82
C SER A 265 -11.43 6.45 -11.52
N GLY A 266 -11.05 5.87 -12.66
CA GLY A 266 -11.83 4.92 -13.45
C GLY A 266 -13.11 5.52 -14.05
N ASN A 267 -13.09 6.81 -14.36
CA ASN A 267 -14.15 7.50 -15.08
C ASN A 267 -13.95 7.32 -16.58
N TYR A 268 -15.01 7.55 -17.36
CA TYR A 268 -14.88 7.65 -18.80
C TYR A 268 -13.95 8.81 -19.17
N GLU A 269 -13.21 8.63 -20.24
CA GLU A 269 -12.40 9.71 -20.84
C GLU A 269 -13.29 10.87 -21.26
N GLN A 270 -12.76 12.09 -21.17
CA GLN A 270 -13.48 13.30 -21.58
C GLN A 270 -13.88 13.27 -23.06
N SER A 271 -13.05 12.63 -23.91
CA SER A 271 -13.31 12.41 -25.32
C SER A 271 -14.51 11.53 -25.64
N SER A 272 -14.99 10.74 -24.67
CA SER A 272 -16.14 9.82 -24.86
C SER A 272 -17.50 10.52 -24.91
N GLY A 273 -17.56 11.83 -24.67
CA GLY A 273 -18.81 12.62 -24.63
C GLY A 273 -19.70 12.31 -23.43
N MET A 274 -19.23 11.52 -22.48
CA MET A 274 -19.95 11.23 -21.25
C MET A 274 -19.84 12.40 -20.23
N PRO A 275 -20.83 12.56 -19.35
CA PRO A 275 -20.76 13.57 -18.30
C PRO A 275 -19.49 13.43 -17.44
N ALA A 276 -19.03 14.53 -16.87
CA ALA A 276 -17.90 14.52 -15.93
C ALA A 276 -18.16 13.51 -14.80
N ARG A 277 -17.15 12.69 -14.49
CA ARG A 277 -17.20 11.63 -13.47
C ARG A 277 -18.14 10.46 -13.79
N ALA A 278 -18.62 10.33 -15.02
CA ALA A 278 -19.42 9.17 -15.44
C ALA A 278 -18.63 7.87 -15.29
N LYS A 279 -19.29 6.85 -14.77
CA LYS A 279 -18.73 5.53 -14.44
C LYS A 279 -19.46 4.44 -15.21
N ALA A 280 -18.77 3.37 -15.58
CA ALA A 280 -19.43 2.19 -16.14
C ALA A 280 -20.38 1.56 -15.11
N LEU A 281 -21.54 1.09 -15.57
CA LEU A 281 -22.59 0.51 -14.71
C LEU A 281 -22.05 -0.62 -13.83
N PHE A 282 -21.29 -1.54 -14.39
CA PHE A 282 -20.69 -2.65 -13.63
C PHE A 282 -19.80 -2.16 -12.48
N LEU A 283 -18.96 -1.15 -12.73
CA LEU A 283 -18.08 -0.56 -11.72
C LEU A 283 -18.90 0.14 -10.60
N SER A 284 -20.02 0.74 -10.96
CA SER A 284 -20.92 1.38 -9.99
C SER A 284 -21.62 0.37 -9.10
N ILE A 285 -22.09 -0.75 -9.67
CA ILE A 285 -22.72 -1.85 -8.91
C ILE A 285 -21.72 -2.43 -7.90
N TRP A 286 -20.48 -2.71 -8.32
CA TRP A 286 -19.44 -3.23 -7.44
C TRP A 286 -19.09 -2.25 -6.31
N SER A 287 -18.91 -0.97 -6.63
CA SER A 287 -18.63 0.07 -5.63
C SER A 287 -19.76 0.18 -4.60
N THR A 288 -21.01 0.20 -5.05
CA THR A 288 -22.19 0.25 -4.14
C THR A 288 -22.28 -0.99 -3.25
N PHE A 289 -21.97 -2.18 -3.79
CA PHE A 289 -21.92 -3.41 -2.99
C PHE A 289 -20.84 -3.31 -1.90
N LYS A 290 -19.65 -2.85 -2.24
CA LYS A 290 -18.55 -2.68 -1.31
C LYS A 290 -18.85 -1.64 -0.23
N GLU A 291 -19.43 -0.49 -0.60
CA GLU A 291 -19.85 0.58 0.32
C GLU A 291 -20.88 0.08 1.35
N ARG A 292 -21.84 -0.70 0.90
CA ARG A 292 -22.86 -1.30 1.80
C ARG A 292 -22.30 -2.38 2.70
N SER A 293 -21.21 -3.03 2.29
CA SER A 293 -20.55 -4.09 3.06
C SER A 293 -19.49 -3.53 4.03
N ALA A 294 -19.13 -2.25 3.90
CA ALA A 294 -18.20 -1.60 4.80
C ALA A 294 -18.77 -1.50 6.22
N PRO A 295 -17.94 -1.70 7.26
CA PRO A 295 -18.39 -1.50 8.64
C PRO A 295 -18.86 -0.05 8.82
N GLN A 296 -20.13 0.13 9.16
CA GLN A 296 -20.67 1.44 9.47
C GLN A 296 -20.06 1.91 10.79
N THR A 297 -19.20 2.91 10.73
CA THR A 297 -18.68 3.57 11.91
C THR A 297 -19.36 4.92 12.06
N ALA A 298 -19.58 5.33 13.30
CA ALA A 298 -20.28 6.57 13.66
C ALA A 298 -19.54 7.87 13.18
N ALA A 299 -18.43 7.75 12.49
CA ALA A 299 -17.65 8.81 11.89
C ALA A 299 -17.45 8.52 10.41
N SER A 300 -18.52 8.54 9.62
CA SER A 300 -18.38 8.79 8.19
C SER A 300 -18.15 10.29 8.04
N PRO A 301 -17.01 10.74 7.50
CA PRO A 301 -16.91 12.14 7.13
C PRO A 301 -17.91 12.45 6.03
N PRO A 302 -18.44 13.68 5.96
CA PRO A 302 -19.38 14.12 4.94
C PRO A 302 -18.81 14.08 3.53
#